data_2a549d8f72664bc0640ef82c9bcaca9a
#
_entry.id   2a549d8f72664bc0640ef82c9bcaca9a
#
_cell.length_a   1.000
_cell.length_b   1.000
_cell.length_c   1.000
_cell.angle_alpha   90.00
_cell.angle_beta   90.00
_cell.angle_gamma   90.00
#
_symmetry.space_group_name_H-M   'P 1'
#
loop_
_entity.id
_entity.type
_entity.pdbx_description
1 polymer ?
#
loop_
_entity_poly.entity_id
_entity_poly.type
_entity_poly.pdbx_seq_one_letter_code
_entity_poly.pdbx_strand_id
1 'polypeptide(L)'
;EVGRILNSKKVSDHHAIIPTAEFVKQGFAGLAESECKLMNLVCSKLLCAVAAPHEYETVTAVFSCVGNEFTAKGKTVLVPGWKEIDQRFHSTLKTDGDEETEALNTLPELAEGQSFSAVADISEHFTSPPKAYTEDTLLSAMERAGAEDMPEDAERKGLGTPATRAAILEKLVQMGFVQRKGKQLVPTKDGINLAVVLPESLTS
;
A
#
# COMPACT_ATOMS: atom_id res chain seq x y z
N GLU A 1 14.25 14.88 -7.92
CA GLU A 1 15.34 14.22 -8.66
C GLU A 1 14.78 13.38 -9.81
N VAL A 2 14.63 13.98 -10.99
CA VAL A 2 14.00 13.34 -12.16
C VAL A 2 14.74 12.06 -12.60
N GLY A 3 16.06 12.02 -12.48
CA GLY A 3 16.86 10.85 -12.85
C GLY A 3 16.49 9.55 -12.14
N ARG A 4 15.91 9.64 -10.93
CA ARG A 4 15.51 8.47 -10.13
C ARG A 4 14.32 7.72 -10.73
N ILE A 5 13.44 8.42 -11.46
CA ILE A 5 12.23 7.86 -12.03
C ILE A 5 12.37 7.49 -13.52
N LEU A 6 13.48 7.87 -14.16
CA LEU A 6 13.72 7.58 -15.56
C LEU A 6 14.46 6.24 -15.72
N ASN A 7 13.75 5.21 -16.17
CA ASN A 7 14.36 3.91 -16.44
C ASN A 7 13.71 3.26 -17.67
N SER A 8 14.27 3.51 -18.82
CA SER A 8 13.78 2.97 -20.11
C SER A 8 13.83 1.43 -20.17
N LYS A 9 14.70 0.78 -19.39
CA LYS A 9 14.80 -0.70 -19.34
C LYS A 9 13.61 -1.34 -18.61
N LYS A 10 12.89 -0.58 -17.78
CA LYS A 10 11.71 -1.06 -17.04
C LYS A 10 10.39 -0.72 -17.71
N VAL A 11 10.42 -0.08 -18.89
CA VAL A 11 9.23 0.21 -19.69
C VAL A 11 9.01 -0.98 -20.63
N SER A 12 7.96 -1.76 -20.39
CA SER A 12 7.61 -2.91 -21.22
C SER A 12 6.53 -2.53 -22.25
N ASP A 13 5.33 -2.20 -21.79
CA ASP A 13 4.16 -2.01 -22.65
C ASP A 13 3.70 -0.55 -22.71
N HIS A 14 3.77 0.18 -21.58
CA HIS A 14 3.25 1.53 -21.45
C HIS A 14 4.20 2.43 -20.65
N HIS A 15 4.23 3.71 -21.03
CA HIS A 15 4.88 4.74 -20.22
C HIS A 15 4.04 5.10 -18.99
N ALA A 16 4.62 5.83 -18.05
CA ALA A 16 3.90 6.34 -16.90
C ALA A 16 2.74 7.28 -17.29
N ILE A 17 1.67 7.25 -16.50
CA ILE A 17 0.58 8.22 -16.62
C ILE A 17 1.06 9.54 -16.01
N ILE A 18 1.15 10.58 -16.83
CA ILE A 18 1.59 11.91 -16.43
C ILE A 18 0.65 12.98 -17.00
N PRO A 19 0.55 14.17 -16.40
CA PRO A 19 -0.20 15.28 -16.95
C PRO A 19 0.32 15.67 -18.35
N THR A 20 -0.59 15.98 -19.27
CA THR A 20 -0.22 16.47 -20.59
C THR A 20 0.27 17.93 -20.54
N ALA A 21 1.05 18.35 -21.55
CA ALA A 21 1.45 19.74 -21.68
C ALA A 21 0.26 20.70 -21.81
N GLU A 22 -0.85 20.23 -22.37
CA GLU A 22 -2.10 21.00 -22.46
C GLU A 22 -2.74 21.20 -21.09
N PHE A 23 -2.85 20.13 -20.28
CA PHE A 23 -3.32 20.24 -18.89
C PHE A 23 -2.46 21.19 -18.06
N VAL A 24 -1.13 21.17 -18.23
CA VAL A 24 -0.24 22.08 -17.50
C VAL A 24 -0.52 23.55 -17.84
N LYS A 25 -0.97 23.84 -19.07
CA LYS A 25 -1.33 25.21 -19.51
C LYS A 25 -2.72 25.65 -19.03
N GLN A 26 -3.70 24.75 -19.11
CA GLN A 26 -5.11 25.06 -18.81
C GLN A 26 -5.47 24.82 -17.35
N GLY A 27 -4.73 23.98 -16.62
CA GLY A 27 -5.02 23.56 -15.27
C GLY A 27 -6.34 22.78 -15.19
N PHE A 28 -7.08 23.00 -14.12
CA PHE A 28 -8.34 22.32 -13.84
C PHE A 28 -9.56 22.97 -14.51
N ALA A 29 -9.37 24.02 -15.29
CA ALA A 29 -10.47 24.75 -15.90
C ALA A 29 -11.26 23.84 -16.88
N GLY A 30 -12.58 23.77 -16.70
CA GLY A 30 -13.48 22.99 -17.56
C GLY A 30 -13.57 21.48 -17.26
N LEU A 31 -12.85 20.98 -16.24
CA LEU A 31 -12.96 19.59 -15.82
C LEU A 31 -14.14 19.39 -14.85
N ALA A 32 -14.78 18.23 -14.95
CA ALA A 32 -15.76 17.79 -13.96
C ALA A 32 -15.08 17.48 -12.61
N GLU A 33 -15.83 17.48 -11.51
CA GLU A 33 -15.29 17.23 -10.17
C GLU A 33 -14.54 15.90 -10.06
N SER A 34 -15.08 14.84 -10.67
CA SER A 34 -14.41 13.51 -10.69
C SER A 34 -13.10 13.52 -11.47
N GLU A 35 -13.05 14.25 -12.57
CA GLU A 35 -11.84 14.44 -13.38
C GLU A 35 -10.80 15.25 -12.62
N CYS A 36 -11.21 16.29 -11.90
CA CYS A 36 -10.33 17.06 -11.02
C CYS A 36 -9.70 16.16 -9.93
N LYS A 37 -10.48 15.30 -9.29
CA LYS A 37 -9.99 14.34 -8.29
C LYS A 37 -8.95 13.38 -8.89
N LEU A 38 -9.23 12.86 -10.07
CA LEU A 38 -8.31 11.96 -10.79
C LEU A 38 -7.01 12.67 -11.18
N MET A 39 -7.11 13.88 -11.73
CA MET A 39 -5.94 14.67 -12.10
C MET A 39 -5.11 15.08 -10.89
N ASN A 40 -5.74 15.41 -9.77
CA ASN A 40 -5.06 15.67 -8.51
C ASN A 40 -4.27 14.44 -8.04
N LEU A 41 -4.85 13.23 -8.15
CA LEU A 41 -4.15 11.98 -7.84
C LEU A 41 -2.91 11.81 -8.72
N VAL A 42 -3.05 11.95 -10.04
CA VAL A 42 -1.94 11.82 -10.99
C VAL A 42 -0.84 12.83 -10.70
N CYS A 43 -1.20 14.10 -10.51
CA CYS A 43 -0.24 15.17 -10.19
C CYS A 43 0.46 14.91 -8.85
N SER A 44 -0.29 14.51 -7.82
CA SER A 44 0.26 14.21 -6.50
C SER A 44 1.28 13.05 -6.57
N LYS A 45 0.96 11.96 -7.27
CA LYS A 45 1.88 10.83 -7.42
C LYS A 45 3.13 11.19 -8.21
N LEU A 46 3.01 12.02 -9.26
CA LEU A 46 4.17 12.53 -9.99
C LEU A 46 5.05 13.41 -9.09
N LEU A 47 4.44 14.32 -8.32
CA LEU A 47 5.19 15.17 -7.38
C LEU A 47 5.88 14.34 -6.29
N CYS A 48 5.22 13.33 -5.73
CA CYS A 48 5.83 12.41 -4.78
C CYS A 48 7.04 11.67 -5.39
N ALA A 49 6.92 11.24 -6.65
CA ALA A 49 7.99 10.51 -7.32
C ALA A 49 9.27 11.34 -7.53
N VAL A 50 9.15 12.67 -7.73
CA VAL A 50 10.28 13.58 -7.95
C VAL A 50 10.73 14.33 -6.70
N ALA A 51 9.97 14.26 -5.61
CA ALA A 51 10.26 14.94 -4.36
C ALA A 51 11.49 14.35 -3.64
N ALA A 52 11.94 15.03 -2.61
CA ALA A 52 13.00 14.54 -1.74
C ALA A 52 12.61 13.21 -1.07
N PRO A 53 13.59 12.35 -0.76
CA PRO A 53 13.34 11.13 0.01
C PRO A 53 12.69 11.43 1.36
N HIS A 54 11.91 10.49 1.85
CA HIS A 54 11.48 10.47 3.24
C HIS A 54 12.59 9.86 4.08
N GLU A 55 13.18 10.66 4.98
CA GLU A 55 14.27 10.24 5.83
C GLU A 55 13.78 10.11 7.27
N TYR A 56 14.11 9.02 7.90
CA TYR A 56 13.74 8.75 9.29
C TYR A 56 14.79 7.87 9.97
N GLU A 57 14.87 8.02 11.26
CA GLU A 57 15.66 7.18 12.13
C GLU A 57 14.76 6.18 12.84
N THR A 58 15.21 4.93 12.94
CA THR A 58 14.53 3.90 13.72
C THR A 58 15.41 3.45 14.86
N VAL A 59 14.84 3.44 16.06
CA VAL A 59 15.49 2.92 17.26
C VAL A 59 14.78 1.65 17.67
N THR A 60 15.55 0.60 17.95
CA THR A 60 15.04 -0.64 18.54
C THR A 60 15.70 -0.82 19.89
N ALA A 61 14.92 -0.77 20.95
CA ALA A 61 15.38 -1.02 22.31
C ALA A 61 14.95 -2.43 22.74
N VAL A 62 15.88 -3.19 23.28
CA VAL A 62 15.63 -4.51 23.87
C VAL A 62 15.80 -4.39 25.38
N PHE A 63 14.75 -4.72 26.11
CA PHE A 63 14.71 -4.69 27.57
C PHE A 63 14.73 -6.12 28.11
N SER A 64 15.58 -6.40 29.07
CA SER A 64 15.58 -7.68 29.77
C SER A 64 14.88 -7.53 31.13
N CYS A 65 13.89 -8.36 31.39
CA CYS A 65 13.17 -8.40 32.67
C CYS A 65 12.96 -9.85 33.09
N VAL A 66 13.57 -10.24 34.20
CA VAL A 66 13.46 -11.60 34.80
C VAL A 66 13.72 -12.70 33.77
N GLY A 67 14.75 -12.51 32.90
CA GLY A 67 15.14 -13.48 31.87
C GLY A 67 14.28 -13.50 30.61
N ASN A 68 13.29 -12.59 30.49
CA ASN A 68 12.51 -12.40 29.29
C ASN A 68 12.95 -11.13 28.58
N GLU A 69 12.90 -11.14 27.25
CA GLU A 69 13.22 -9.98 26.41
C GLU A 69 11.94 -9.31 25.90
N PHE A 70 11.92 -7.99 26.00
CA PHE A 70 10.85 -7.13 25.48
C PHE A 70 11.45 -6.15 24.50
N THR A 71 10.85 -6.02 23.32
CA THR A 71 11.34 -5.13 22.29
C THR A 71 10.41 -3.95 22.12
N ALA A 72 10.95 -2.73 22.17
CA ALA A 72 10.27 -1.50 21.79
C ALA A 72 10.91 -0.91 20.52
N LYS A 73 10.09 -0.42 19.61
CA LYS A 73 10.55 0.23 18.38
C LYS A 73 10.04 1.66 18.34
N GLY A 74 10.95 2.59 18.08
CA GLY A 74 10.64 3.99 17.86
C GLY A 74 11.03 4.42 16.45
N LYS A 75 10.35 5.47 15.96
CA LYS A 75 10.64 6.09 14.66
C LYS A 75 10.57 7.60 14.81
N THR A 76 11.64 8.28 14.40
CA THR A 76 11.71 9.74 14.37
C THR A 76 11.89 10.18 12.92
N VAL A 77 11.00 11.01 12.41
CA VAL A 77 11.09 11.56 11.04
C VAL A 77 12.06 12.71 11.05
N LEU A 78 13.13 12.61 10.24
CA LEU A 78 14.13 13.66 10.05
C LEU A 78 13.73 14.60 8.90
N VAL A 79 13.32 14.03 7.77
CA VAL A 79 12.87 14.77 6.58
C VAL A 79 11.54 14.15 6.11
N PRO A 80 10.43 14.88 6.13
CA PRO A 80 9.14 14.39 5.65
C PRO A 80 9.18 13.93 4.18
N GLY A 81 9.90 14.69 3.34
CA GLY A 81 10.09 14.37 1.93
C GLY A 81 8.78 14.18 1.18
N TRP A 82 8.71 13.18 0.30
CA TRP A 82 7.53 12.90 -0.51
C TRP A 82 6.25 12.60 0.31
N LYS A 83 6.40 12.13 1.56
CA LYS A 83 5.24 11.82 2.42
C LYS A 83 4.42 13.06 2.78
N GLU A 84 5.03 14.24 2.85
CA GLU A 84 4.30 15.48 3.09
C GLU A 84 3.30 15.77 1.96
N ILE A 85 3.71 15.55 0.71
CA ILE A 85 2.86 15.75 -0.47
C ILE A 85 1.72 14.74 -0.46
N ASP A 86 2.02 13.47 -0.18
CA ASP A 86 1.04 12.39 -0.12
C ASP A 86 0.00 12.61 0.99
N GLN A 87 0.43 13.04 2.17
CA GLN A 87 -0.47 13.39 3.28
C GLN A 87 -1.38 14.57 2.94
N ARG A 88 -0.84 15.62 2.31
CA ARG A 88 -1.66 16.76 1.84
C ARG A 88 -2.72 16.30 0.84
N PHE A 89 -2.37 15.44 -0.10
CA PHE A 89 -3.33 14.88 -1.03
C PHE A 89 -4.41 14.07 -0.30
N HIS A 90 -4.03 13.15 0.58
CA HIS A 90 -4.98 12.35 1.35
C HIS A 90 -5.88 13.19 2.24
N SER A 91 -5.39 14.29 2.82
CA SER A 91 -6.23 15.20 3.61
C SER A 91 -7.34 15.86 2.80
N THR A 92 -7.17 16.04 1.48
CA THR A 92 -8.21 16.56 0.59
C THR A 92 -9.30 15.54 0.25
N LEU A 93 -9.03 14.25 0.48
CA LEU A 93 -9.95 13.14 0.20
C LEU A 93 -10.72 12.65 1.44
N LYS A 94 -10.29 13.06 2.63
CA LYS A 94 -10.91 12.61 3.88
C LYS A 94 -12.33 13.20 3.99
N THR A 95 -13.32 12.32 4.03
CA THR A 95 -14.61 12.55 4.65
C THR A 95 -14.46 12.27 6.16
N ASP A 96 -15.15 13.07 7.00
CA ASP A 96 -15.14 12.94 8.46
C ASP A 96 -15.26 11.46 8.90
N GLY A 97 -14.22 10.90 9.48
CA GLY A 97 -14.23 9.54 10.03
C GLY A 97 -12.96 8.69 9.85
N ASP A 98 -12.06 9.03 8.93
CA ASP A 98 -10.83 8.26 8.69
C ASP A 98 -9.60 8.95 9.33
N GLU A 99 -9.51 8.95 10.67
CA GLU A 99 -8.29 9.28 11.40
C GLU A 99 -7.45 8.02 11.66
N GLU A 100 -6.77 7.50 10.66
CA GLU A 100 -5.56 6.71 10.88
C GLU A 100 -4.32 7.63 10.75
N THR A 101 -4.08 8.45 11.75
CA THR A 101 -2.74 8.99 11.99
C THR A 101 -1.88 7.83 12.49
N GLU A 102 -0.89 7.41 11.70
CA GLU A 102 0.21 6.59 12.22
C GLU A 102 0.75 7.33 13.46
N ALA A 103 0.43 6.84 14.65
CA ALA A 103 1.04 7.34 15.87
C ALA A 103 2.55 7.09 15.74
N LEU A 104 3.31 8.15 15.55
CA LEU A 104 4.77 8.08 15.58
C LEU A 104 5.16 7.75 17.01
N ASN A 105 5.41 6.47 17.27
CA ASN A 105 5.98 6.03 18.55
C ASN A 105 7.44 6.50 18.58
N THR A 106 7.66 7.70 19.10
CA THR A 106 9.00 8.19 19.45
C THR A 106 9.39 7.58 20.78
N LEU A 107 10.51 6.86 20.80
CA LEU A 107 11.11 6.43 22.07
C LEU A 107 11.86 7.61 22.69
N PRO A 108 11.86 7.74 24.03
CA PRO A 108 12.74 8.67 24.72
C PRO A 108 14.21 8.30 24.47
N GLU A 109 15.12 9.20 24.82
CA GLU A 109 16.56 8.91 24.77
C GLU A 109 16.86 7.78 25.77
N LEU A 110 17.43 6.70 25.26
CA LEU A 110 17.76 5.49 26.01
C LEU A 110 19.27 5.25 25.99
N ALA A 111 19.83 4.88 27.13
CA ALA A 111 21.23 4.47 27.24
C ALA A 111 21.34 2.98 27.50
N GLU A 112 22.36 2.34 26.94
CA GLU A 112 22.65 0.93 27.19
C GLU A 112 22.96 0.70 28.68
N GLY A 113 22.36 -0.34 29.26
CA GLY A 113 22.48 -0.67 30.69
C GLY A 113 21.60 0.19 31.60
N GLN A 114 20.76 1.06 31.07
CA GLN A 114 19.82 1.85 31.86
C GLN A 114 18.75 0.94 32.49
N SER A 115 18.48 1.15 33.79
CA SER A 115 17.45 0.40 34.51
C SER A 115 16.17 1.19 34.65
N PHE A 116 15.05 0.50 34.49
CA PHE A 116 13.71 1.08 34.61
C PHE A 116 12.90 0.35 35.66
N SER A 117 12.05 1.08 36.36
CA SER A 117 11.01 0.48 37.22
C SER A 117 9.83 0.12 36.32
N ALA A 118 9.49 -1.17 36.24
CA ALA A 118 8.39 -1.68 35.46
C ALA A 118 7.23 -2.13 36.31
N VAL A 119 6.00 -1.81 35.90
CA VAL A 119 4.77 -2.36 36.42
C VAL A 119 4.18 -3.27 35.38
N ALA A 120 3.96 -4.53 35.72
CA ALA A 120 3.33 -5.48 34.79
C ALA A 120 1.81 -5.27 34.79
N ASP A 121 1.26 -5.15 33.59
CA ASP A 121 -0.17 -5.17 33.31
C ASP A 121 -0.48 -6.30 32.32
N ILE A 122 -1.57 -7.01 32.55
CA ILE A 122 -2.00 -8.14 31.72
C ILE A 122 -3.27 -7.72 31.00
N SER A 123 -3.17 -7.61 29.68
CA SER A 123 -4.32 -7.38 28.80
C SER A 123 -4.62 -8.63 27.97
N GLU A 124 -5.90 -9.00 27.90
CA GLU A 124 -6.36 -10.10 27.07
C GLU A 124 -6.76 -9.58 25.70
N HIS A 125 -6.19 -10.17 24.66
CA HIS A 125 -6.49 -9.82 23.28
C HIS A 125 -6.81 -11.08 22.47
N PHE A 126 -7.75 -10.96 21.54
CA PHE A 126 -8.08 -12.02 20.59
C PHE A 126 -7.49 -11.73 19.23
N THR A 127 -6.95 -12.76 18.59
CA THR A 127 -6.54 -12.66 17.19
C THR A 127 -7.77 -12.46 16.31
N SER A 128 -7.67 -11.58 15.34
CA SER A 128 -8.69 -11.41 14.30
C SER A 128 -8.27 -12.11 13.01
N PRO A 129 -9.22 -12.66 12.23
CA PRO A 129 -8.90 -13.23 10.94
C PRO A 129 -8.34 -12.15 10.00
N PRO A 130 -7.58 -12.53 8.96
CA PRO A 130 -7.14 -11.60 7.94
C PRO A 130 -8.31 -10.81 7.37
N LYS A 131 -8.11 -9.52 7.12
CA LYS A 131 -9.13 -8.66 6.50
C LYS A 131 -9.44 -9.17 5.09
N ALA A 132 -10.71 -9.15 4.69
CA ALA A 132 -11.09 -9.44 3.31
C ALA A 132 -10.40 -8.45 2.36
N TYR A 133 -10.07 -8.92 1.17
CA TYR A 133 -9.45 -8.07 0.15
C TYR A 133 -10.39 -6.93 -0.27
N THR A 134 -9.83 -5.77 -0.50
CA THR A 134 -10.40 -4.70 -1.31
C THR A 134 -9.88 -4.83 -2.74
N GLU A 135 -10.41 -4.07 -3.69
CA GLU A 135 -9.87 -4.07 -5.07
C GLU A 135 -8.38 -3.70 -5.09
N ASP A 136 -7.99 -2.67 -4.35
CA ASP A 136 -6.61 -2.23 -4.22
C ASP A 136 -5.68 -3.30 -3.64
N THR A 137 -6.07 -3.89 -2.51
CA THR A 137 -5.26 -4.92 -1.85
C THR A 137 -5.18 -6.21 -2.65
N LEU A 138 -6.23 -6.55 -3.42
CA LEU A 138 -6.23 -7.72 -4.30
C LEU A 138 -5.36 -7.48 -5.54
N LEU A 139 -5.42 -6.29 -6.15
CA LEU A 139 -4.52 -5.93 -7.26
C LEU A 139 -3.05 -5.98 -6.82
N SER A 140 -2.75 -5.49 -5.62
CA SER A 140 -1.41 -5.55 -5.04
C SER A 140 -0.97 -6.99 -4.72
N ALA A 141 -1.90 -7.87 -4.30
CA ALA A 141 -1.62 -9.27 -4.08
C ALA A 141 -1.35 -10.01 -5.41
N MET A 142 -2.15 -9.72 -6.45
CA MET A 142 -1.91 -10.28 -7.80
C MET A 142 -0.54 -9.87 -8.36
N GLU A 143 -0.09 -8.65 -8.10
CA GLU A 143 1.22 -8.18 -8.55
C GLU A 143 2.38 -8.92 -7.88
N ARG A 144 2.21 -9.29 -6.62
CA ARG A 144 3.23 -9.97 -5.83
C ARG A 144 3.14 -11.50 -5.87
N ALA A 145 2.05 -12.05 -6.41
CA ALA A 145 1.83 -13.49 -6.47
C ALA A 145 2.98 -14.20 -7.20
N GLY A 146 3.58 -15.20 -6.56
CA GLY A 146 4.70 -15.97 -7.13
C GLY A 146 6.01 -15.20 -7.27
N ALA A 147 6.13 -14.00 -6.70
CA ALA A 147 7.35 -13.19 -6.83
C ALA A 147 8.59 -13.85 -6.18
N GLU A 148 8.37 -14.68 -5.16
CA GLU A 148 9.44 -15.41 -4.45
C GLU A 148 9.98 -16.59 -5.26
N ASP A 149 9.15 -17.16 -6.15
CA ASP A 149 9.49 -18.32 -6.97
C ASP A 149 10.00 -17.95 -8.36
N MET A 150 10.00 -16.65 -8.71
CA MET A 150 10.40 -16.17 -10.03
C MET A 150 11.84 -15.63 -10.01
N PRO A 151 12.63 -15.89 -11.09
CA PRO A 151 13.95 -15.27 -11.27
C PRO A 151 13.85 -13.72 -11.21
N GLU A 152 14.91 -13.07 -10.71
CA GLU A 152 14.95 -11.60 -10.58
C GLU A 152 14.78 -10.87 -11.93
N ASP A 153 15.17 -11.49 -13.02
CA ASP A 153 15.11 -11.01 -14.39
C ASP A 153 13.83 -11.43 -15.13
N ALA A 154 12.87 -12.08 -14.45
CA ALA A 154 11.60 -12.44 -15.06
C ALA A 154 10.88 -11.21 -15.62
N GLU A 155 10.55 -11.25 -16.90
CA GLU A 155 9.91 -10.14 -17.62
C GLU A 155 8.49 -9.83 -17.14
N ARG A 156 7.83 -10.85 -16.54
CA ARG A 156 6.49 -10.72 -15.93
C ARG A 156 6.50 -11.35 -14.54
N LYS A 157 6.12 -10.55 -13.55
CA LYS A 157 5.94 -10.99 -12.16
C LYS A 157 4.47 -10.87 -11.77
N GLY A 158 3.98 -11.87 -11.05
CA GLY A 158 2.60 -11.89 -10.56
C GLY A 158 1.57 -12.44 -11.55
N LEU A 159 0.31 -12.37 -11.15
CA LEU A 159 -0.85 -12.80 -11.94
C LEU A 159 -1.33 -11.67 -12.85
N GLY A 160 -1.37 -11.91 -14.15
CA GLY A 160 -1.79 -10.92 -15.14
C GLY A 160 -0.83 -9.73 -15.30
N THR A 161 -1.17 -8.80 -16.18
CA THR A 161 -0.43 -7.55 -16.36
C THR A 161 -1.15 -6.38 -15.67
N PRO A 162 -0.49 -5.25 -15.41
CA PRO A 162 -1.16 -4.05 -14.88
C PRO A 162 -2.40 -3.65 -15.69
N ALA A 163 -2.34 -3.79 -17.02
CA ALA A 163 -3.45 -3.45 -17.92
C ALA A 163 -4.65 -4.42 -17.84
N THR A 164 -4.42 -5.68 -17.42
CA THR A 164 -5.47 -6.73 -17.48
C THR A 164 -6.06 -7.06 -16.10
N ARG A 165 -5.35 -6.79 -15.01
CA ARG A 165 -5.79 -7.18 -13.65
C ARG A 165 -7.16 -6.61 -13.28
N ALA A 166 -7.39 -5.32 -13.50
CA ALA A 166 -8.67 -4.70 -13.19
C ALA A 166 -9.84 -5.31 -13.99
N ALA A 167 -9.61 -5.58 -15.29
CA ALA A 167 -10.60 -6.22 -16.14
C ALA A 167 -10.90 -7.67 -15.71
N ILE A 168 -9.93 -8.41 -15.20
CA ILE A 168 -10.11 -9.75 -14.65
C ILE A 168 -11.00 -9.69 -13.41
N LEU A 169 -10.75 -8.77 -12.48
CA LEU A 169 -11.58 -8.60 -11.27
C LEU A 169 -13.02 -8.26 -11.65
N GLU A 170 -13.20 -7.30 -12.57
CA GLU A 170 -14.52 -6.92 -13.05
C GLU A 170 -15.27 -8.11 -13.67
N LYS A 171 -14.58 -8.92 -14.46
CA LYS A 171 -15.15 -10.13 -15.06
C LYS A 171 -15.58 -11.14 -14.01
N LEU A 172 -14.79 -11.36 -12.94
CA LEU A 172 -15.17 -12.27 -11.84
C LEU A 172 -16.42 -11.78 -11.10
N VAL A 173 -16.57 -10.46 -10.95
CA VAL A 173 -17.77 -9.87 -10.36
C VAL A 173 -18.98 -10.05 -11.29
N GLN A 174 -18.83 -9.77 -12.60
CA GLN A 174 -19.91 -9.93 -13.59
C GLN A 174 -20.36 -11.39 -13.73
N MET A 175 -19.43 -12.33 -13.63
CA MET A 175 -19.74 -13.78 -13.65
C MET A 175 -20.35 -14.29 -12.35
N GLY A 176 -20.43 -13.45 -11.31
CA GLY A 176 -21.00 -13.80 -10.03
C GLY A 176 -20.12 -14.68 -9.13
N PHE A 177 -18.84 -14.86 -9.43
CA PHE A 177 -17.91 -15.61 -8.58
C PHE A 177 -17.40 -14.79 -7.39
N VAL A 178 -17.38 -13.47 -7.54
CA VAL A 178 -17.01 -12.51 -6.50
C VAL A 178 -18.09 -11.44 -6.40
N GLN A 179 -18.39 -10.96 -5.21
CA GLN A 179 -19.32 -9.86 -4.98
C GLN A 179 -18.64 -8.72 -4.19
N ARG A 180 -19.07 -7.48 -4.47
CA ARG A 180 -18.66 -6.30 -3.71
C ARG A 180 -19.56 -6.13 -2.50
N LYS A 181 -18.98 -6.11 -1.28
CA LYS A 181 -19.66 -5.72 -0.04
C LYS A 181 -19.01 -4.47 0.52
N GLY A 182 -19.57 -3.31 0.21
CA GLY A 182 -18.90 -2.03 0.46
C GLY A 182 -17.60 -1.95 -0.33
N LYS A 183 -16.48 -1.72 0.34
CA LYS A 183 -15.13 -1.71 -0.28
C LYS A 183 -14.51 -3.11 -0.41
N GLN A 184 -15.12 -4.15 0.18
CA GLN A 184 -14.53 -5.49 0.23
C GLN A 184 -14.99 -6.36 -0.95
N LEU A 185 -14.09 -7.21 -1.41
CA LEU A 185 -14.37 -8.29 -2.36
C LEU A 185 -14.56 -9.60 -1.59
N VAL A 186 -15.72 -10.23 -1.76
CA VAL A 186 -16.07 -11.46 -1.04
C VAL A 186 -16.41 -12.54 -2.07
N PRO A 187 -15.82 -13.75 -1.99
CA PRO A 187 -16.18 -14.83 -2.88
C PRO A 187 -17.63 -15.24 -2.64
N THR A 188 -18.34 -15.57 -3.70
CA THR A 188 -19.66 -16.16 -3.63
C THR A 188 -19.58 -17.69 -3.42
N LYS A 189 -20.72 -18.34 -3.15
CA LYS A 189 -20.77 -19.80 -3.08
C LYS A 189 -20.28 -20.44 -4.39
N ASP A 190 -20.66 -19.89 -5.53
CA ASP A 190 -20.25 -20.39 -6.84
C ASP A 190 -18.77 -20.17 -7.08
N GLY A 191 -18.20 -19.04 -6.64
CA GLY A 191 -16.77 -18.79 -6.68
C GLY A 191 -15.96 -19.78 -5.84
N ILE A 192 -16.45 -20.09 -4.63
CA ILE A 192 -15.82 -21.09 -3.76
C ILE A 192 -15.90 -22.48 -4.40
N ASN A 193 -17.07 -22.87 -4.91
CA ASN A 193 -17.26 -24.15 -5.58
C ASN A 193 -16.33 -24.29 -6.79
N LEU A 194 -16.19 -23.24 -7.61
CA LEU A 194 -15.26 -23.25 -8.73
C LEU A 194 -13.82 -23.47 -8.25
N ALA A 195 -13.36 -22.74 -7.24
CA ALA A 195 -12.01 -22.88 -6.71
C ALA A 195 -11.70 -24.30 -6.17
N VAL A 196 -12.71 -24.95 -5.55
CA VAL A 196 -12.56 -26.31 -5.01
C VAL A 196 -12.47 -27.36 -6.12
N VAL A 197 -13.12 -27.13 -7.26
CA VAL A 197 -13.12 -28.10 -8.39
C VAL A 197 -11.88 -27.94 -9.28
N LEU A 198 -11.21 -26.79 -9.24
CA LEU A 198 -9.99 -26.55 -10.05
C LEU A 198 -8.85 -27.45 -9.56
N PRO A 199 -8.04 -28.01 -10.49
CA PRO A 199 -6.85 -28.76 -10.12
C PRO A 199 -5.80 -27.84 -9.46
N GLU A 200 -5.01 -28.40 -8.55
CA GLU A 200 -4.00 -27.69 -7.77
C GLU A 200 -3.04 -26.87 -8.66
N SER A 201 -2.67 -27.40 -9.84
CA SER A 201 -1.85 -26.71 -10.83
C SER A 201 -2.42 -25.37 -11.34
N LEU A 202 -3.69 -25.08 -11.10
CA LEU A 202 -4.34 -23.82 -11.44
C LEU A 202 -4.67 -22.94 -10.23
N THR A 203 -4.45 -23.45 -9.02
CA THR A 203 -4.77 -22.77 -7.75
C THR A 203 -3.55 -22.49 -6.88
N SER A 204 -2.40 -23.04 -7.22
CA SER A 204 -1.09 -22.86 -6.54
C SER A 204 -0.30 -21.68 -7.09
#